data_213b366487cbe3e5b8a80c5ca631926f
#
_entry.id   213b366487cbe3e5b8a80c5ca631926f
#
_cell.length_a   1.000
_cell.length_b   1.000
_cell.length_c   1.000
_cell.angle_alpha   90.00
_cell.angle_beta   90.00
_cell.angle_gamma   90.00
#
_symmetry.space_group_name_H-M   'P 1'
#
loop_
_entity.id
_entity.type
_entity.pdbx_description
1 polymer ?
#
loop_
_entity_poly.entity_id
_entity_poly.type
_entity_poly.pdbx_seq_one_letter_code
_entity_poly.pdbx_strand_id
1 'polypeptide(L)'
;MSLIILVSFKVFPGLIPHLLTLKEMFFIPFFRELWASTMSCAATKDSMEYLLSQPGGQMVVLVPGGAPESLNCDKGEIQLILKQRKGFIKLAIRCGSDLVPCFTFGENIIYDKVDLF
;
A
#
# COMPACT_ATOMS: atom_id res chain seq x y z
N MET A 1 -3.43 9.24 4.17
CA MET A 1 -4.00 7.88 4.05
C MET A 1 -5.46 7.87 3.65
N SER A 2 -6.34 8.59 4.33
CA SER A 2 -7.75 8.74 3.89
C SER A 2 -7.90 9.31 2.47
N LEU A 3 -6.96 10.14 2.03
CA LEU A 3 -6.98 10.74 0.70
C LEU A 3 -6.79 9.71 -0.42
N ILE A 4 -5.91 8.72 -0.23
CA ILE A 4 -5.68 7.66 -1.23
C ILE A 4 -6.97 6.86 -1.46
N ILE A 5 -7.66 6.50 -0.39
CA ILE A 5 -8.92 5.74 -0.47
C ILE A 5 -10.00 6.57 -1.18
N LEU A 6 -10.18 7.84 -0.80
CA LEU A 6 -11.16 8.73 -1.43
C LEU A 6 -10.89 8.96 -2.92
N VAL A 7 -9.63 9.18 -3.28
CA VAL A 7 -9.22 9.32 -4.69
C VAL A 7 -9.48 8.03 -5.46
N SER A 8 -9.20 6.88 -4.85
CA SER A 8 -9.44 5.58 -5.48
C SER A 8 -10.91 5.35 -5.85
N PHE A 9 -11.84 5.66 -4.96
CA PHE A 9 -13.28 5.56 -5.25
C PHE A 9 -13.72 6.47 -6.42
N LYS A 10 -13.08 7.63 -6.54
CA LYS A 10 -13.42 8.61 -7.58
C LYS A 10 -12.83 8.23 -8.95
N VAL A 11 -11.60 7.71 -8.95
CA VAL A 11 -10.86 7.37 -10.19
C VAL A 11 -11.26 6.00 -10.72
N PHE A 12 -11.57 5.05 -9.84
CA PHE A 12 -11.95 3.68 -10.19
C PHE A 12 -13.33 3.35 -9.63
N PRO A 13 -14.40 3.88 -10.24
CA PRO A 13 -15.75 3.62 -9.78
C PRO A 13 -16.11 2.14 -9.91
N GLY A 14 -16.68 1.57 -8.85
CA GLY A 14 -17.05 0.15 -8.81
C GLY A 14 -15.97 -0.80 -8.26
N LEU A 15 -14.76 -0.31 -7.98
CA LEU A 15 -13.75 -1.08 -7.28
C LEU A 15 -13.75 -0.77 -5.78
N ILE A 16 -13.54 -1.79 -4.97
CA ILE A 16 -13.44 -1.67 -3.51
C ILE A 16 -11.95 -1.64 -3.12
N PRO A 17 -11.42 -0.48 -2.66
CA PRO A 17 -10.01 -0.36 -2.32
C PRO A 17 -9.69 -0.97 -0.95
N HIS A 18 -8.67 -1.81 -0.90
CA HIS A 18 -8.08 -2.35 0.32
C HIS A 18 -6.64 -1.90 0.44
N LEU A 19 -6.34 -1.11 1.47
CA LEU A 19 -4.97 -0.68 1.73
C LEU A 19 -4.21 -1.77 2.49
N LEU A 20 -3.06 -2.15 1.95
CA LEU A 20 -2.17 -3.09 2.63
C LEU A 20 -1.22 -2.34 3.56
N THR A 21 -1.21 -2.74 4.81
CA THR A 21 -0.33 -2.19 5.84
C THR A 21 0.43 -3.30 6.57
N LEU A 22 1.40 -2.91 7.38
CA LEU A 22 2.21 -3.85 8.15
C LEU A 22 1.33 -4.70 9.07
N LYS A 23 1.54 -6.02 9.09
CA LYS A 23 0.79 -6.95 9.93
C LYS A 23 0.93 -6.62 11.43
N GLU A 24 2.05 -6.03 11.83
CA GLU A 24 2.35 -5.64 13.19
C GLU A 24 1.35 -4.60 13.74
N MET A 25 0.77 -3.77 12.87
CA MET A 25 -0.25 -2.78 13.26
C MET A 25 -1.54 -3.42 13.76
N PHE A 26 -1.80 -4.67 13.38
CA PHE A 26 -2.99 -5.41 13.82
C PHE A 26 -2.81 -6.12 15.18
N PHE A 27 -1.60 -6.14 15.73
CA PHE A 27 -1.34 -6.69 17.07
C PHE A 27 -1.56 -5.68 18.20
N ILE A 28 -1.62 -4.38 17.87
CA ILE A 28 -1.82 -3.32 18.87
C ILE A 28 -3.33 -3.18 19.14
N PRO A 29 -3.79 -3.37 20.40
CA PRO A 29 -5.18 -3.12 20.77
C PRO A 29 -5.60 -1.69 20.39
N PHE A 30 -6.84 -1.49 20.04
CA PHE A 30 -7.45 -0.25 19.52
C PHE A 30 -6.97 0.16 18.11
N PHE A 31 -5.70 0.01 17.76
CA PHE A 31 -5.21 0.25 16.39
C PHE A 31 -5.79 -0.75 15.40
N ARG A 32 -5.97 -1.99 15.81
CA ARG A 32 -6.59 -3.03 14.99
C ARG A 32 -7.98 -2.61 14.51
N GLU A 33 -8.82 -2.12 15.40
CA GLU A 33 -10.20 -1.71 15.08
C GLU A 33 -10.20 -0.47 14.18
N LEU A 34 -9.29 0.47 14.44
CA LEU A 34 -9.11 1.66 13.62
C LEU A 34 -8.70 1.28 12.18
N TRP A 35 -7.71 0.40 12.03
CA TRP A 35 -7.27 -0.05 10.71
C TRP A 35 -8.32 -0.90 10.00
N ALA A 36 -9.02 -1.76 10.71
CA ALA A 36 -10.11 -2.55 10.15
C ALA A 36 -11.26 -1.67 9.63
N SER A 37 -11.57 -0.57 10.32
CA SER A 37 -12.61 0.38 9.90
C SER A 37 -12.27 1.13 8.60
N THR A 38 -10.98 1.22 8.23
CA THR A 38 -10.50 1.86 7.00
C THR A 38 -10.34 0.88 5.83
N MET A 39 -10.91 -0.32 5.90
CA MET A 39 -10.74 -1.39 4.91
C MET A 39 -9.28 -1.79 4.69
N SER A 40 -8.44 -1.60 5.69
CA SER A 40 -7.03 -1.97 5.64
C SER A 40 -6.84 -3.43 6.00
N CYS A 41 -5.92 -4.08 5.31
CA CYS A 41 -5.56 -5.49 5.51
C CYS A 41 -4.05 -5.63 5.74
N ALA A 42 -3.65 -6.74 6.32
CA ALA A 42 -2.23 -7.05 6.48
C ALA A 42 -1.55 -7.29 5.12
N ALA A 43 -0.37 -6.72 4.91
CA ALA A 43 0.41 -6.88 3.70
C ALA A 43 1.07 -8.28 3.64
N THR A 44 0.24 -9.32 3.59
CA THR A 44 0.66 -10.71 3.45
C THR A 44 0.23 -11.27 2.11
N LYS A 45 0.94 -12.28 1.65
CA LYS A 45 0.60 -12.96 0.40
C LYS A 45 -0.82 -13.53 0.45
N ASP A 46 -1.19 -14.16 1.56
CA ASP A 46 -2.49 -14.81 1.72
C ASP A 46 -3.64 -13.81 1.72
N SER A 47 -3.45 -12.65 2.36
CA SER A 47 -4.45 -11.57 2.33
C SER A 47 -4.66 -11.02 0.92
N MET A 48 -3.59 -10.81 0.17
CA MET A 48 -3.67 -10.33 -1.22
C MET A 48 -4.33 -11.37 -2.13
N GLU A 49 -3.93 -12.64 -2.02
CA GLU A 49 -4.49 -13.74 -2.82
C GLU A 49 -6.00 -13.91 -2.53
N TYR A 50 -6.39 -13.83 -1.25
CA TYR A 50 -7.79 -13.87 -0.86
C TYR A 50 -8.59 -12.72 -1.46
N LEU A 51 -8.11 -11.48 -1.31
CA LEU A 51 -8.82 -10.29 -1.82
C LEU A 51 -8.97 -10.33 -3.34
N LEU A 52 -7.89 -10.65 -4.06
CA LEU A 52 -7.89 -10.67 -5.53
C LEU A 52 -8.68 -11.84 -6.12
N SER A 53 -8.97 -12.88 -5.34
CA SER A 53 -9.84 -13.98 -5.76
C SER A 53 -11.32 -13.75 -5.49
N GLN A 54 -11.68 -12.67 -4.77
CA GLN A 54 -13.08 -12.37 -4.51
C GLN A 54 -13.77 -11.75 -5.74
N PRO A 55 -15.02 -12.13 -6.03
CA PRO A 55 -15.80 -11.47 -7.07
C PRO A 55 -16.18 -10.05 -6.63
N GLY A 56 -16.45 -9.16 -7.57
CA GLY A 56 -17.00 -7.84 -7.26
C GLY A 56 -16.02 -6.68 -7.35
N GLY A 57 -14.90 -6.85 -8.05
CA GLY A 57 -13.99 -5.73 -8.33
C GLY A 57 -13.21 -5.26 -7.11
N GLN A 58 -12.33 -6.09 -6.62
CA GLN A 58 -11.43 -5.74 -5.52
C GLN A 58 -10.21 -5.00 -6.03
N MET A 59 -9.81 -3.95 -5.34
CA MET A 59 -8.58 -3.21 -5.62
C MET A 59 -7.66 -3.25 -4.40
N VAL A 60 -6.45 -3.75 -4.60
CA VAL A 60 -5.43 -3.84 -3.55
C VAL A 60 -4.42 -2.72 -3.73
N VAL A 61 -4.29 -1.85 -2.74
CA VAL A 61 -3.31 -0.76 -2.73
C VAL A 61 -2.09 -1.20 -1.92
N LEU A 62 -0.97 -1.36 -2.61
CA LEU A 62 0.29 -1.80 -2.02
C LEU A 62 1.37 -0.73 -2.18
N VAL A 63 2.14 -0.48 -1.12
CA VAL A 63 3.37 0.33 -1.16
C VAL A 63 4.57 -0.62 -1.12
N PRO A 64 5.14 -0.98 -2.28
CA PRO A 64 6.14 -2.05 -2.36
C PRO A 64 7.47 -1.72 -1.69
N GLY A 65 7.87 -0.46 -1.61
CA GLY A 65 9.10 -0.01 -0.94
C GLY A 65 9.06 -0.20 0.57
N GLY A 66 7.92 0.07 1.18
CA GLY A 66 7.71 -0.04 2.61
C GLY A 66 8.58 0.92 3.44
N ALA A 67 8.78 0.59 4.73
CA ALA A 67 9.54 1.42 5.66
C ALA A 67 10.98 1.74 5.21
N PRO A 68 11.76 0.83 4.61
CA PRO A 68 13.11 1.16 4.13
C PRO A 68 13.15 2.27 3.08
N GLU A 69 12.13 2.35 2.21
CA GLU A 69 12.04 3.41 1.21
C GLU A 69 11.74 4.76 1.87
N SER A 70 10.84 4.78 2.83
CA SER A 70 10.50 6.00 3.59
C SER A 70 11.68 6.54 4.40
N LEU A 71 12.52 5.66 4.94
CA LEU A 71 13.71 6.05 5.70
C LEU A 71 14.85 6.58 4.81
N ASN A 72 14.91 6.15 3.55
CA ASN A 72 15.95 6.57 2.59
C ASN A 72 15.51 7.76 1.71
N CYS A 73 14.36 8.35 1.95
CA CYS A 73 13.92 9.54 1.23
C CYS A 73 14.75 10.75 1.65
N ASP A 74 15.71 11.15 0.83
CA ASP A 74 16.39 12.43 0.95
C ASP A 74 15.69 13.48 0.10
N LYS A 75 15.74 14.76 0.54
CA LYS A 75 15.13 15.86 -0.19
C LYS A 75 15.72 15.95 -1.62
N GLY A 76 14.84 15.80 -2.60
CA GLY A 76 15.19 15.94 -4.01
C GLY A 76 15.63 14.67 -4.73
N GLU A 77 15.86 13.57 -4.02
CA GLU A 77 16.17 12.28 -4.65
C GLU A 77 14.98 11.32 -4.54
N ILE A 78 14.63 10.70 -5.65
CA ILE A 78 13.62 9.67 -5.71
C ILE A 78 14.31 8.33 -5.81
N GLN A 79 14.38 7.60 -4.70
CA GLN A 79 14.95 6.26 -4.65
C GLN A 79 13.83 5.24 -4.45
N LEU A 80 13.65 4.33 -5.41
CA LEU A 80 12.63 3.30 -5.35
C LEU A 80 13.26 1.92 -5.10
N ILE A 81 12.75 1.20 -4.10
CA ILE A 81 13.18 -0.16 -3.77
C ILE A 81 12.23 -1.18 -4.41
N LEU A 82 12.22 -1.27 -5.73
CA LEU A 82 11.34 -2.18 -6.48
C LEU A 82 12.03 -3.46 -6.96
N LYS A 83 13.32 -3.39 -7.34
CA LYS A 83 14.03 -4.51 -7.98
C LYS A 83 14.05 -5.80 -7.16
N GLN A 84 14.06 -5.67 -5.84
CA GLN A 84 14.08 -6.80 -4.91
C GLN A 84 12.66 -7.29 -4.53
N ARG A 85 11.63 -6.50 -4.79
CA ARG A 85 10.25 -6.75 -4.38
C ARG A 85 9.39 -7.30 -5.51
N LYS A 86 9.69 -8.52 -5.98
CA LYS A 86 8.99 -9.15 -7.11
C LYS A 86 7.76 -9.99 -6.70
N GLY A 87 7.49 -10.14 -5.41
CA GLY A 87 6.42 -11.01 -4.90
C GLY A 87 5.03 -10.60 -5.36
N PHE A 88 4.72 -9.31 -5.32
CA PHE A 88 3.41 -8.78 -5.73
C PHE A 88 3.15 -8.96 -7.24
N ILE A 89 4.20 -8.84 -8.08
CA ILE A 89 4.09 -9.06 -9.52
C ILE A 89 3.72 -10.52 -9.82
N LYS A 90 4.42 -11.46 -9.16
CA LYS A 90 4.11 -12.89 -9.30
C LYS A 90 2.68 -13.21 -8.87
N LEU A 91 2.22 -12.56 -7.82
CA LEU A 91 0.87 -12.74 -7.31
C LEU A 91 -0.18 -12.18 -8.28
N ALA A 92 0.04 -10.98 -8.82
CA ALA A 92 -0.84 -10.36 -9.81
C ALA A 92 -1.01 -11.26 -11.04
N ILE A 93 0.10 -11.81 -11.56
CA ILE A 93 0.07 -12.76 -12.69
C ILE A 93 -0.74 -14.02 -12.33
N ARG A 94 -0.56 -14.57 -11.14
CA ARG A 94 -1.31 -15.76 -10.70
C ARG A 94 -2.80 -15.53 -10.54
N CYS A 95 -3.18 -14.36 -10.05
CA CYS A 95 -4.58 -13.98 -9.85
C CYS A 95 -5.23 -13.38 -11.10
N GLY A 96 -4.47 -13.17 -12.17
CA GLY A 96 -4.97 -12.51 -13.39
C GLY A 96 -5.37 -11.06 -13.16
N SER A 97 -4.69 -10.38 -12.23
CA SER A 97 -5.01 -9.00 -11.83
C SER A 97 -4.14 -8.00 -12.57
N ASP A 98 -4.73 -6.87 -12.96
CA ASP A 98 -4.02 -5.76 -13.57
C ASP A 98 -3.15 -5.03 -12.55
N LEU A 99 -1.99 -4.53 -12.99
CA LEU A 99 -1.11 -3.68 -12.20
C LEU A 99 -1.21 -2.23 -12.69
N VAL A 100 -1.60 -1.34 -11.78
CA VAL A 100 -1.69 0.09 -12.05
C VAL A 100 -0.60 0.81 -11.25
N PRO A 101 0.47 1.30 -11.89
CA PRO A 101 1.50 2.07 -11.21
C PRO A 101 0.97 3.44 -10.82
N CYS A 102 1.11 3.79 -9.54
CA CYS A 102 0.77 5.12 -9.03
C CYS A 102 2.02 5.73 -8.38
N PHE A 103 2.29 6.97 -8.70
CA PHE A 103 3.40 7.72 -8.14
C PHE A 103 2.92 9.10 -7.66
N THR A 104 3.26 9.46 -6.43
CA THR A 104 2.92 10.76 -5.84
C THR A 104 4.15 11.67 -5.87
N PHE A 105 4.09 12.74 -6.64
CA PHE A 105 5.15 13.73 -6.71
C PHE A 105 5.12 14.67 -5.49
N GLY A 106 6.29 14.97 -4.95
CA GLY A 106 6.44 15.95 -3.88
C GLY A 106 6.21 15.41 -2.46
N GLU A 107 5.94 14.13 -2.28
CA GLU A 107 5.73 13.52 -0.97
C GLU A 107 6.99 13.63 -0.08
N ASN A 108 8.16 13.50 -0.66
CA ASN A 108 9.45 13.62 0.02
C ASN A 108 9.83 15.05 0.43
N ILE A 109 9.07 16.06 -0.01
CA ILE A 109 9.28 17.47 0.36
C ILE A 109 8.45 17.86 1.59
N ILE A 110 7.39 17.12 1.88
CA ILE A 110 6.41 17.46 2.93
C ILE A 110 7.00 17.25 4.33
N TYR A 111 7.90 16.29 4.50
CA TYR A 111 8.47 15.94 5.79
C TYR A 111 9.97 16.20 5.81
N ASP A 112 10.44 16.90 6.85
CA ASP A 112 11.85 16.99 7.16
C ASP A 112 12.29 15.78 7.98
N LYS A 113 13.38 15.12 7.56
CA LYS A 113 14.05 14.18 8.46
C LYS A 113 14.60 14.95 9.65
N VAL A 114 14.20 14.56 10.83
CA VAL A 114 14.87 14.99 12.06
C VAL A 114 15.98 13.97 12.32
N ASP A 115 17.20 14.32 12.03
CA ASP A 115 18.38 13.54 12.43
C ASP A 115 18.47 13.60 13.97
N LEU A 116 17.88 12.62 14.63
CA LEU A 116 18.06 12.39 16.06
C LEU A 116 19.38 11.62 16.27
N PHE A 117 20.51 12.34 16.27
CA PHE A 117 21.92 11.91 16.44
C PHE A 117 22.65 11.55 15.16
#